data_701a03ac0fdec511ae3d255162e78ff5
#
_entry.id   701a03ac0fdec511ae3d255162e78ff5
#
_cell.length_a   1.000
_cell.length_b   1.000
_cell.length_c   1.000
_cell.angle_alpha   90.00
_cell.angle_beta   90.00
_cell.angle_gamma   90.00
#
_symmetry.space_group_name_H-M   'P 1'
#
loop_
_entity.id
_entity.type
_entity.pdbx_description
1 polymer ?
#
loop_
_entity_poly.entity_id
_entity_poly.type
_entity_poly.pdbx_seq_one_letter_code
_entity_poly.pdbx_strand_id
1 'polypeptide(L)'
;MSSRQTRFFLCDFHPGGCYKVNMTPDCELLRRYAGTKSEEAFAELVRRHVNLVYSAALRQVNGDVHLAQDVAQTVFTDLARKAVSLLRRSTLTGWLYTSAHFAAAKAVRTEQRRHAREQEVHKHVQWPTKLCHVADRKHVVVQLGEYHAKYHFE
;
A
#
# COMPACT_ATOMS: atom_id res chain seq x y z
N MET A 1 32.23 -28.55 23.68
CA MET A 1 30.96 -28.22 24.31
C MET A 1 30.05 -27.65 23.21
N SER A 2 28.98 -28.35 23.00
CA SER A 2 28.19 -28.40 21.75
C SER A 2 27.17 -27.25 21.66
N SER A 3 27.27 -26.41 20.63
CA SER A 3 26.26 -25.40 20.32
C SER A 3 25.17 -26.02 19.45
N ARG A 4 24.01 -26.22 20.03
CA ARG A 4 22.82 -26.72 19.33
C ARG A 4 22.27 -25.64 18.38
N GLN A 5 22.46 -25.85 17.10
CA GLN A 5 21.80 -25.12 16.04
C GLN A 5 20.33 -25.59 15.96
N THR A 6 19.44 -24.81 16.51
CA THR A 6 17.99 -25.04 16.35
C THR A 6 17.57 -24.63 14.95
N ARG A 7 17.51 -25.63 14.06
CA ARG A 7 16.90 -25.48 12.73
C ARG A 7 15.38 -25.46 12.93
N PHE A 8 14.78 -24.30 12.85
CA PHE A 8 13.35 -24.20 12.59
C PHE A 8 13.09 -24.43 11.11
N PHE A 9 12.77 -25.67 10.77
CA PHE A 9 12.15 -26.04 9.51
C PHE A 9 10.67 -25.65 9.61
N LEU A 10 10.26 -24.54 9.00
CA LEU A 10 8.88 -24.39 8.57
C LEU A 10 8.78 -25.06 7.19
N CYS A 11 8.25 -26.28 7.17
CA CYS A 11 7.80 -26.93 5.94
C CYS A 11 6.53 -26.22 5.49
N ASP A 12 6.62 -25.41 4.44
CA ASP A 12 5.46 -25.06 3.64
C ASP A 12 4.98 -26.32 2.93
N PHE A 13 3.84 -26.83 3.38
CA PHE A 13 3.16 -27.98 2.81
C PHE A 13 2.61 -27.61 1.43
N HIS A 14 3.36 -27.95 0.37
CA HIS A 14 2.86 -27.95 -1.00
C HIS A 14 2.86 -29.39 -1.50
N PRO A 15 1.72 -29.95 -1.94
CA PRO A 15 1.68 -31.28 -2.52
C PRO A 15 2.22 -31.23 -3.96
N GLY A 16 3.49 -31.51 -4.13
CA GLY A 16 4.09 -31.63 -5.45
C GLY A 16 5.56 -31.27 -5.50
N GLY A 17 6.44 -32.23 -5.24
CA GLY A 17 7.83 -32.22 -5.67
C GLY A 17 8.81 -31.45 -4.79
N CYS A 18 9.61 -32.17 -4.01
CA CYS A 18 10.85 -31.66 -3.40
C CYS A 18 11.85 -31.25 -4.49
N TYR A 19 11.78 -30.02 -4.97
CA TYR A 19 12.91 -29.45 -5.68
C TYR A 19 13.90 -28.93 -4.62
N LYS A 20 15.05 -29.58 -4.48
CA LYS A 20 16.22 -29.00 -3.83
C LYS A 20 16.73 -27.83 -4.67
N VAL A 21 16.05 -26.70 -4.59
CA VAL A 21 16.60 -25.47 -5.10
C VAL A 21 17.66 -25.03 -4.10
N ASN A 22 18.89 -24.82 -4.53
CA ASN A 22 19.92 -24.10 -3.77
C ASN A 22 19.44 -22.66 -3.57
N MET A 23 18.51 -22.46 -2.63
CA MET A 23 17.94 -21.14 -2.36
C MET A 23 18.95 -20.36 -1.56
N THR A 24 19.53 -19.35 -2.19
CA THR A 24 20.32 -18.33 -1.49
C THR A 24 19.47 -17.76 -0.35
N PRO A 25 19.97 -17.72 0.90
CA PRO A 25 19.20 -17.19 2.02
C PRO A 25 18.85 -15.71 1.78
N ASP A 26 17.71 -15.27 2.31
CA ASP A 26 17.24 -13.88 2.15
C ASP A 26 18.24 -12.85 2.68
N CYS A 27 18.96 -13.19 3.75
CA CYS A 27 20.01 -12.33 4.30
C CYS A 27 21.18 -12.11 3.32
N GLU A 28 21.48 -13.12 2.49
CA GLU A 28 22.53 -13.00 1.47
C GLU A 28 22.06 -12.17 0.28
N LEU A 29 20.82 -12.36 -0.18
CA LEU A 29 20.21 -11.54 -1.22
C LEU A 29 20.13 -10.07 -0.77
N LEU A 30 19.70 -9.84 0.47
CA LEU A 30 19.63 -8.51 1.04
C LEU A 30 21.02 -7.86 1.15
N ARG A 31 22.06 -8.65 1.51
CA ARG A 31 23.45 -8.18 1.57
C ARG A 31 23.98 -7.77 0.20
N ARG A 32 23.73 -8.59 -0.84
CA ARG A 32 24.09 -8.24 -2.22
C ARG A 32 23.44 -6.94 -2.66
N TYR A 33 22.12 -6.85 -2.43
CA TYR A 33 21.41 -5.62 -2.77
C TYR A 33 21.93 -4.41 -1.99
N ALA A 34 22.16 -4.54 -0.70
CA ALA A 34 22.68 -3.44 0.14
C ALA A 34 24.08 -2.97 -0.27
N GLY A 35 24.95 -3.90 -0.69
CA GLY A 35 26.33 -3.61 -1.08
C GLY A 35 26.49 -3.12 -2.52
N THR A 36 25.93 -3.85 -3.47
CA THR A 36 26.16 -3.61 -4.91
C THR A 36 24.96 -3.06 -5.66
N LYS A 37 23.80 -2.91 -4.99
CA LYS A 37 22.52 -2.54 -5.62
C LYS A 37 22.10 -3.52 -6.73
N SER A 38 22.44 -4.82 -6.56
CA SER A 38 22.06 -5.86 -7.52
C SER A 38 20.54 -5.97 -7.63
N GLU A 39 20.01 -5.58 -8.80
CA GLU A 39 18.57 -5.63 -9.09
C GLU A 39 18.05 -7.06 -9.11
N GLU A 40 18.88 -8.04 -9.57
CA GLU A 40 18.53 -9.44 -9.59
C GLU A 40 18.31 -9.99 -8.17
N ALA A 41 19.18 -9.60 -7.23
CA ALA A 41 19.03 -10.00 -5.83
C ALA A 41 17.77 -9.42 -5.21
N PHE A 42 17.43 -8.17 -5.53
CA PHE A 42 16.21 -7.53 -5.07
C PHE A 42 14.96 -8.14 -5.71
N ALA A 43 14.97 -8.37 -7.02
CA ALA A 43 13.88 -9.02 -7.74
C ALA A 43 13.56 -10.41 -7.16
N GLU A 44 14.59 -11.19 -6.80
CA GLU A 44 14.40 -12.49 -6.15
C GLU A 44 13.76 -12.35 -4.76
N LEU A 45 14.15 -11.36 -3.96
CA LEU A 45 13.49 -11.05 -2.68
C LEU A 45 12.03 -10.70 -2.87
N VAL A 46 11.72 -9.84 -3.84
CA VAL A 46 10.33 -9.47 -4.17
C VAL A 46 9.55 -10.70 -4.58
N ARG A 47 10.07 -11.52 -5.51
CA ARG A 47 9.41 -12.73 -6.00
C ARG A 47 9.05 -13.71 -4.87
N ARG A 48 9.91 -13.87 -3.88
CA ARG A 48 9.68 -14.74 -2.72
C ARG A 48 8.61 -14.24 -1.77
N HIS A 49 8.54 -12.94 -1.59
CA HIS A 49 7.74 -12.36 -0.52
C HIS A 49 6.51 -11.58 -0.99
N VAL A 50 6.31 -11.39 -2.31
CA VAL A 50 5.18 -10.62 -2.84
C VAL A 50 3.84 -11.18 -2.39
N ASN A 51 3.66 -12.49 -2.43
CA ASN A 51 2.41 -13.14 -2.02
C ASN A 51 2.11 -12.93 -0.53
N LEU A 52 3.12 -12.99 0.32
CA LEU A 52 2.97 -12.72 1.75
C LEU A 52 2.53 -11.27 1.99
N VAL A 53 3.26 -10.32 1.41
CA VAL A 53 2.99 -8.88 1.59
C VAL A 53 1.63 -8.51 1.03
N TYR A 54 1.34 -8.94 -0.20
CA TYR A 54 0.07 -8.68 -0.87
C TYR A 54 -1.12 -9.27 -0.11
N SER A 55 -1.04 -10.53 0.31
CA SER A 55 -2.11 -11.19 1.05
C SER A 55 -2.35 -10.54 2.43
N ALA A 56 -1.28 -10.11 3.10
CA ALA A 56 -1.39 -9.37 4.34
C ALA A 56 -2.05 -8.01 4.13
N ALA A 57 -1.67 -7.27 3.08
CA ALA A 57 -2.27 -6.00 2.70
C ALA A 57 -3.75 -6.16 2.35
N LEU A 58 -4.09 -7.12 1.47
CA LEU A 58 -5.45 -7.34 0.98
C LEU A 58 -6.45 -7.58 2.13
N ARG A 59 -6.05 -8.36 3.14
CA ARG A 59 -6.87 -8.58 4.34
C ARG A 59 -7.11 -7.32 5.15
N GLN A 60 -6.16 -6.39 5.17
CA GLN A 60 -6.26 -5.15 5.94
C GLN A 60 -7.08 -4.06 5.23
N VAL A 61 -7.09 -4.08 3.90
CA VAL A 61 -7.82 -3.11 3.09
C VAL A 61 -9.20 -3.60 2.64
N ASN A 62 -9.75 -4.61 3.34
CA ASN A 62 -11.08 -5.19 3.08
C ASN A 62 -11.28 -5.67 1.63
N GLY A 63 -10.24 -6.21 1.02
CA GLY A 63 -10.30 -6.78 -0.33
C GLY A 63 -10.10 -5.76 -1.47
N ASP A 64 -9.80 -4.51 -1.18
CA ASP A 64 -9.46 -3.53 -2.21
C ASP A 64 -8.11 -3.89 -2.87
N VAL A 65 -8.19 -4.38 -4.11
CA VAL A 65 -7.05 -4.86 -4.90
C VAL A 65 -6.06 -3.73 -5.20
N HIS A 66 -6.57 -2.57 -5.58
CA HIS A 66 -5.72 -1.42 -5.95
C HIS A 66 -4.97 -0.90 -4.73
N LEU A 67 -5.66 -0.73 -3.63
CA LEU A 67 -5.05 -0.28 -2.39
C LEU A 67 -4.04 -1.31 -1.84
N ALA A 68 -4.32 -2.62 -2.00
CA ALA A 68 -3.38 -3.67 -1.63
C ALA A 68 -2.10 -3.65 -2.47
N GLN A 69 -2.21 -3.35 -3.77
CA GLN A 69 -1.05 -3.19 -4.67
C GLN A 69 -0.19 -1.99 -4.25
N ASP A 70 -0.81 -0.84 -3.97
CA ASP A 70 -0.11 0.36 -3.51
C ASP A 70 0.63 0.13 -2.19
N VAL A 71 0.00 -0.59 -1.27
CA VAL A 71 0.61 -1.00 -0.01
C VAL A 71 1.82 -1.90 -0.25
N ALA A 72 1.68 -2.91 -1.11
CA ALA A 72 2.78 -3.82 -1.43
C ALA A 72 3.96 -3.07 -2.06
N GLN A 73 3.70 -2.17 -2.99
CA GLN A 73 4.74 -1.32 -3.59
C GLN A 73 5.43 -0.44 -2.56
N THR A 74 4.67 0.15 -1.63
CA THR A 74 5.22 0.96 -0.54
C THR A 74 6.15 0.14 0.35
N VAL A 75 5.77 -1.09 0.71
CA VAL A 75 6.57 -1.98 1.55
C VAL A 75 7.89 -2.36 0.88
N PHE A 76 7.86 -2.71 -0.42
CA PHE A 76 9.09 -3.04 -1.14
C PHE A 76 9.97 -1.82 -1.39
N THR A 77 9.39 -0.64 -1.59
CA THR A 77 10.15 0.62 -1.62
C THR A 77 10.84 0.89 -0.29
N ASP A 78 10.17 0.66 0.82
CA ASP A 78 10.74 0.78 2.16
C ASP A 78 11.83 -0.28 2.43
N LEU A 79 11.66 -1.51 1.91
CA LEU A 79 12.68 -2.55 1.95
C LEU A 79 13.95 -2.08 1.23
N ALA A 80 13.82 -1.53 0.03
CA ALA A 80 14.94 -1.03 -0.76
C ALA A 80 15.71 0.09 -0.02
N ARG A 81 14.98 1.02 0.59
CA ARG A 81 15.55 2.14 1.35
C ARG A 81 16.24 1.71 2.64
N LYS A 82 15.67 0.72 3.32
CA LYS A 82 16.13 0.26 4.65
C LYS A 82 17.01 -0.99 4.58
N ALA A 83 17.39 -1.46 3.39
CA ALA A 83 18.13 -2.70 3.19
C ALA A 83 19.35 -2.85 4.13
N VAL A 84 20.18 -1.81 4.25
CA VAL A 84 21.38 -1.81 5.11
C VAL A 84 21.02 -2.02 6.59
N SER A 85 19.97 -1.34 7.07
CA SER A 85 19.58 -1.45 8.48
C SER A 85 18.94 -2.80 8.81
N LEU A 86 18.33 -3.44 7.79
CA LEU A 86 17.67 -4.73 7.94
C LEU A 86 18.64 -5.92 7.95
N LEU A 87 19.89 -5.74 7.52
CA LEU A 87 20.94 -6.78 7.63
C LEU A 87 21.17 -7.27 9.06
N ARG A 88 20.87 -6.45 10.05
CA ARG A 88 21.04 -6.79 11.46
C ARG A 88 19.83 -7.52 12.06
N ARG A 89 18.75 -7.69 11.31
CA ARG A 89 17.54 -8.35 11.79
C ARG A 89 17.60 -9.85 11.53
N SER A 90 17.08 -10.61 12.48
CA SER A 90 17.07 -12.07 12.40
C SER A 90 16.08 -12.63 11.36
N THR A 91 14.97 -11.92 11.11
CA THR A 91 13.92 -12.37 10.20
C THR A 91 13.39 -11.22 9.33
N LEU A 92 13.60 -11.34 8.01
CA LEU A 92 13.06 -10.41 7.04
C LEU A 92 11.52 -10.54 6.91
N THR A 93 11.02 -11.75 6.91
CA THR A 93 9.59 -12.09 6.78
C THR A 93 8.74 -11.40 7.84
N GLY A 94 9.18 -11.43 9.11
CA GLY A 94 8.46 -10.75 10.21
C GLY A 94 8.42 -9.24 10.03
N TRP A 95 9.50 -8.65 9.54
CA TRP A 95 9.53 -7.21 9.24
C TRP A 95 8.59 -6.85 8.09
N LEU A 96 8.59 -7.63 7.00
CA LEU A 96 7.72 -7.43 5.84
C LEU A 96 6.25 -7.50 6.24
N TYR A 97 5.86 -8.52 7.01
CA TYR A 97 4.49 -8.67 7.51
C TYR A 97 4.05 -7.47 8.35
N THR A 98 4.86 -7.06 9.31
CA THR A 98 4.59 -5.92 10.18
C THR A 98 4.51 -4.61 9.37
N SER A 99 5.42 -4.43 8.41
CA SER A 99 5.42 -3.26 7.54
C SER A 99 4.18 -3.19 6.66
N ALA A 100 3.71 -4.34 6.12
CA ALA A 100 2.47 -4.40 5.35
C ALA A 100 1.26 -3.99 6.20
N HIS A 101 1.19 -4.45 7.45
CA HIS A 101 0.14 -4.05 8.39
C HIS A 101 0.10 -2.55 8.65
N PHE A 102 1.24 -1.93 8.95
CA PHE A 102 1.31 -0.49 9.20
C PHE A 102 1.04 0.34 7.95
N ALA A 103 1.57 -0.07 6.80
CA ALA A 103 1.33 0.62 5.53
C ALA A 103 -0.15 0.55 5.13
N ALA A 104 -0.79 -0.61 5.27
CA ALA A 104 -2.22 -0.77 5.01
C ALA A 104 -3.09 0.07 5.94
N ALA A 105 -2.81 0.07 7.24
CA ALA A 105 -3.54 0.90 8.19
C ALA A 105 -3.40 2.41 7.90
N LYS A 106 -2.23 2.84 7.40
CA LYS A 106 -2.02 4.22 6.96
C LYS A 106 -2.81 4.52 5.69
N ALA A 107 -2.80 3.61 4.70
CA ALA A 107 -3.51 3.76 3.44
C ALA A 107 -5.03 3.87 3.66
N VAL A 108 -5.62 2.98 4.48
CA VAL A 108 -7.04 3.02 4.83
C VAL A 108 -7.42 4.35 5.48
N ARG A 109 -6.62 4.84 6.44
CA ARG A 109 -6.88 6.15 7.08
C ARG A 109 -6.80 7.31 6.10
N THR A 110 -5.89 7.26 5.15
CA THR A 110 -5.74 8.29 4.12
C THR A 110 -6.96 8.29 3.19
N GLU A 111 -7.41 7.11 2.78
CA GLU A 111 -8.57 6.95 1.92
C GLU A 111 -9.86 7.43 2.62
N GLN A 112 -10.06 7.07 3.88
CA GLN A 112 -11.19 7.55 4.68
C GLN A 112 -11.21 9.08 4.78
N ARG A 113 -10.06 9.71 4.97
CA ARG A 113 -9.95 11.18 5.02
C ARG A 113 -10.23 11.82 3.66
N ARG A 114 -9.85 11.15 2.56
CA ARG A 114 -10.17 11.60 1.20
C ARG A 114 -11.67 11.57 0.97
N HIS A 115 -12.31 10.45 1.24
CA HIS A 115 -13.76 10.29 1.12
C HIS A 115 -14.55 11.28 2.00
N ALA A 116 -14.11 11.52 3.23
CA ALA A 116 -14.75 12.49 4.11
C ALA A 116 -14.71 13.91 3.52
N ARG A 117 -13.58 14.31 2.93
CA ARG A 117 -13.45 15.62 2.28
C ARG A 117 -14.30 15.73 1.02
N GLU A 118 -14.35 14.67 0.20
CA GLU A 118 -15.18 14.62 -1.00
C GLU A 118 -16.68 14.73 -0.65
N GLN A 119 -17.10 14.06 0.42
CA GLN A 119 -18.49 14.16 0.91
C GLN A 119 -18.83 15.56 1.45
N GLU A 120 -17.90 16.23 2.11
CA GLU A 120 -18.08 17.61 2.59
C GLU A 120 -18.30 18.56 1.42
N VAL A 121 -17.47 18.48 0.38
CA VAL A 121 -17.63 19.27 -0.86
C VAL A 121 -18.98 18.98 -1.50
N HIS A 122 -19.39 17.72 -1.57
CA HIS A 122 -20.68 17.33 -2.17
C HIS A 122 -21.88 17.88 -1.39
N LYS A 123 -21.80 17.97 -0.07
CA LYS A 123 -22.84 18.60 0.77
C LYS A 123 -22.96 20.10 0.51
N HIS A 124 -21.85 20.77 0.26
CA HIS A 124 -21.87 22.20 -0.07
C HIS A 124 -22.31 22.50 -1.51
N VAL A 125 -22.21 21.52 -2.43
CA VAL A 125 -22.66 21.64 -3.82
C VAL A 125 -24.11 21.15 -4.01
N GLN A 126 -24.75 20.65 -2.96
CA GLN A 126 -26.16 20.29 -3.03
C GLN A 126 -26.99 21.56 -3.17
N TRP A 127 -27.26 21.95 -4.43
CA TRP A 127 -28.25 22.96 -4.77
C TRP A 127 -29.55 22.62 -4.04
N PRO A 128 -30.18 23.58 -3.36
CA PRO A 128 -31.49 23.33 -2.77
C PRO A 128 -32.47 23.03 -3.91
N THR A 129 -32.69 21.75 -4.17
CA THR A 129 -33.70 21.24 -5.11
C THR A 129 -35.12 21.70 -4.79
N LYS A 130 -35.29 22.47 -3.72
CA LYS A 130 -36.57 23.08 -3.34
C LYS A 130 -36.90 24.36 -4.13
N LEU A 131 -36.01 24.87 -4.97
CA LEU A 131 -36.26 26.08 -5.77
C LEU A 131 -36.70 25.81 -7.21
N CYS A 132 -36.84 24.54 -7.62
CA CYS A 132 -37.28 24.25 -8.99
C CYS A 132 -38.81 24.35 -9.21
N HIS A 133 -39.60 24.72 -8.23
CA HIS A 133 -41.05 24.73 -8.38
C HIS A 133 -41.69 26.10 -8.51
N VAL A 134 -40.99 27.17 -8.26
CA VAL A 134 -41.50 28.52 -8.55
C VAL A 134 -40.30 29.43 -8.82
N ALA A 135 -39.92 29.64 -10.05
CA ALA A 135 -39.19 30.86 -10.38
C ALA A 135 -39.18 31.15 -11.88
N ASP A 136 -39.80 32.23 -12.15
CA ASP A 136 -39.65 33.12 -13.28
C ASP A 136 -38.24 33.09 -13.85
N ARG A 137 -38.12 32.86 -15.15
CA ARG A 137 -36.86 32.79 -15.94
C ARG A 137 -35.89 33.95 -15.71
N LYS A 138 -36.33 35.05 -15.16
CA LYS A 138 -35.53 36.28 -14.92
C LYS A 138 -34.63 36.19 -13.70
N HIS A 139 -34.96 35.37 -12.70
CA HIS A 139 -34.12 35.25 -11.48
C HIS A 139 -32.91 34.33 -11.62
N VAL A 140 -32.99 33.33 -12.52
CA VAL A 140 -31.91 32.38 -12.76
C VAL A 140 -30.69 33.01 -13.42
N VAL A 141 -30.92 34.02 -14.27
CA VAL A 141 -29.84 34.69 -15.03
C VAL A 141 -29.00 35.61 -14.13
N VAL A 142 -29.60 36.20 -13.10
CA VAL A 142 -28.87 37.09 -12.17
C VAL A 142 -27.97 36.29 -11.25
N GLN A 143 -28.39 35.13 -10.76
CA GLN A 143 -27.56 34.30 -9.88
C GLN A 143 -26.39 33.62 -10.60
N LEU A 144 -26.53 33.28 -11.88
CA LEU A 144 -25.42 32.76 -12.70
C LEU A 144 -24.37 33.84 -12.99
N GLY A 145 -24.77 35.11 -13.09
CA GLY A 145 -23.83 36.21 -13.28
C GLY A 145 -22.98 36.49 -12.03
N GLU A 146 -23.56 36.40 -10.85
CA GLU A 146 -22.83 36.56 -9.58
C GLU A 146 -21.88 35.39 -9.26
N TYR A 147 -22.24 34.17 -9.69
CA TYR A 147 -21.38 33.01 -9.52
C TYR A 147 -20.15 33.07 -10.45
N HIS A 148 -20.32 33.53 -11.67
CA HIS A 148 -19.22 33.69 -12.63
C HIS A 148 -18.22 34.77 -12.19
N ALA A 149 -18.72 35.87 -11.58
CA ALA A 149 -17.86 36.93 -11.08
C ALA A 149 -17.04 36.55 -9.82
N LYS A 150 -17.50 35.55 -9.07
CA LYS A 150 -16.88 35.16 -7.81
C LYS A 150 -15.81 34.06 -7.93
N TYR A 151 -15.80 33.31 -9.05
CA TYR A 151 -14.94 32.13 -9.25
C TYR A 151 -14.08 32.14 -10.53
N HIS A 152 -14.13 33.24 -11.31
CA HIS A 152 -13.22 33.47 -12.42
C HIS A 152 -12.39 34.74 -12.13
N PHE A 153 -11.32 34.56 -11.35
CA PHE A 153 -10.19 35.48 -11.36
C PHE A 153 -8.90 34.67 -11.30
N GLU A 154 -8.16 34.77 -12.45
CA GLU A 154 -6.78 34.34 -12.72
C GLU A 154 -6.45 32.86 -12.57
#